data_55f125bf0fb45904692c2b596e9a1543
#
_entry.id   55f125bf0fb45904692c2b596e9a1543
#
_cell.length_a   1.000
_cell.length_b   1.000
_cell.length_c   1.000
_cell.angle_alpha   90.00
_cell.angle_beta   90.00
_cell.angle_gamma   90.00
#
_symmetry.space_group_name_H-M   'P 1'
#
loop_
_entity.id
_entity.type
_entity.pdbx_description
1 polymer ?
#
loop_
_entity_poly.entity_id
_entity_poly.type
_entity_poly.pdbx_seq_one_letter_code
_entity_poly.pdbx_strand_id
1 'polypeptide(L)'
;YHNQLYDALGVQRIENVGLSGLEYILEENGIDAIETTYTILRSQNLLQLQPYALRGPLFVMSSAIVMNYDAFHTLPSDYQEVLKSRLSQILNQRQAEVSTQQTSELQIHDLTPKDQETLQQLAEPLLEEILGSVDQSLVQALLLENGVSSQ
;
A
#
# COMPACT_ATOMS: atom_id res chain seq x y z
N TYR A 1 0.57 -11.27 7.13
CA TYR A 1 1.33 -10.27 7.92
C TYR A 1 0.49 -9.01 8.20
N HIS A 2 -0.24 -8.48 7.23
CA HIS A 2 -1.17 -7.36 7.39
C HIS A 2 -2.14 -7.59 8.54
N ASN A 3 -2.76 -8.75 8.55
CA ASN A 3 -3.71 -9.15 9.59
C ASN A 3 -3.07 -9.26 10.96
N GLN A 4 -1.85 -9.79 11.04
CA GLN A 4 -1.11 -9.94 12.29
C GLN A 4 -0.79 -8.59 12.94
N LEU A 5 -0.48 -7.55 12.16
CA LEU A 5 -0.27 -6.22 12.71
C LEU A 5 -1.55 -5.65 13.34
N TYR A 6 -2.70 -5.81 12.68
CA TYR A 6 -3.98 -5.38 13.25
C TYR A 6 -4.37 -6.18 14.49
N ASP A 7 -4.08 -7.49 14.52
CA ASP A 7 -4.30 -8.31 15.71
C ASP A 7 -3.42 -7.82 16.87
N ALA A 8 -2.16 -7.46 16.61
CA ALA A 8 -1.25 -6.88 17.61
C ALA A 8 -1.70 -5.50 18.10
N LEU A 9 -2.39 -4.73 17.26
CA LEU A 9 -3.00 -3.46 17.62
C LEU A 9 -4.34 -3.62 18.38
N GLY A 10 -4.85 -4.84 18.51
CA GLY A 10 -6.14 -5.12 19.14
C GLY A 10 -7.35 -4.69 18.31
N VAL A 11 -7.18 -4.53 17.00
CA VAL A 11 -8.26 -4.11 16.09
C VAL A 11 -9.14 -5.31 15.75
N GLN A 12 -10.44 -5.14 15.93
CA GLN A 12 -11.44 -6.10 15.44
C GLN A 12 -11.65 -5.88 13.93
N ARG A 13 -11.19 -6.83 13.12
CA ARG A 13 -11.27 -6.72 11.66
C ARG A 13 -12.60 -7.26 11.13
N ILE A 14 -13.13 -6.59 10.11
CA ILE A 14 -14.25 -7.09 9.31
C ILE A 14 -13.67 -7.52 7.96
N GLU A 15 -13.80 -8.80 7.65
CA GLU A 15 -13.27 -9.40 6.43
C GLU A 15 -14.32 -9.45 5.32
N ASN A 16 -13.84 -9.58 4.08
CA ASN A 16 -14.68 -9.77 2.89
C ASN A 16 -15.64 -8.62 2.55
N VAL A 17 -15.32 -7.42 2.98
CA VAL A 17 -16.05 -6.22 2.55
C VAL A 17 -15.53 -5.80 1.18
N GLY A 18 -16.35 -5.96 0.16
CA GLY A 18 -16.07 -5.43 -1.18
C GLY A 18 -16.16 -3.91 -1.23
N LEU A 19 -15.46 -3.27 -2.16
CA LEU A 19 -15.49 -1.81 -2.33
C LEU A 19 -16.91 -1.25 -2.50
N SER A 20 -17.79 -1.98 -3.17
CA SER A 20 -19.20 -1.61 -3.38
C SER A 20 -20.06 -1.64 -2.11
N GLY A 21 -19.59 -2.25 -1.04
CA GLY A 21 -20.31 -2.32 0.25
C GLY A 21 -19.82 -1.32 1.29
N LEU A 22 -18.71 -0.62 1.02
CA LEU A 22 -18.07 0.27 2.00
C LEU A 22 -18.96 1.44 2.39
N GLU A 23 -19.63 2.08 1.44
CA GLU A 23 -20.53 3.21 1.69
C GLU A 23 -21.64 2.80 2.68
N TYR A 24 -22.33 1.70 2.38
CA TYR A 24 -23.39 1.18 3.23
C TYR A 24 -22.95 0.85 4.65
N ILE A 25 -21.79 0.18 4.77
CA ILE A 25 -21.26 -0.22 6.09
C ILE A 25 -20.83 1.00 6.92
N LEU A 26 -20.28 2.02 6.28
CA LEU A 26 -19.91 3.28 6.92
C LEU A 26 -21.14 4.07 7.37
N GLU A 27 -22.19 4.13 6.55
CA GLU A 27 -23.44 4.81 6.89
C GLU A 27 -24.18 4.15 8.07
N GLU A 28 -24.20 2.83 8.10
CA GLU A 28 -24.83 2.05 9.18
C GLU A 28 -23.96 1.98 10.45
N ASN A 29 -22.81 2.69 10.49
CA ASN A 29 -21.82 2.63 11.58
C ASN A 29 -21.36 1.20 11.91
N GLY A 30 -21.29 0.34 10.89
CA GLY A 30 -20.84 -1.04 11.03
C GLY A 30 -19.33 -1.18 11.22
N ILE A 31 -18.57 -0.12 10.94
CA ILE A 31 -17.10 -0.05 11.11
C ILE A 31 -16.70 1.33 11.60
N ASP A 32 -15.64 1.38 12.42
CA ASP A 32 -15.10 2.63 12.97
C ASP A 32 -14.05 3.27 12.06
N ALA A 33 -13.33 2.45 11.28
CA ALA A 33 -12.25 2.90 10.40
C ALA A 33 -12.07 1.96 9.20
N ILE A 34 -11.49 2.48 8.13
CA ILE A 34 -11.04 1.71 6.98
C ILE A 34 -9.58 2.03 6.67
N GLU A 35 -8.82 1.01 6.31
CA GLU A 35 -7.53 1.22 5.68
C GLU A 35 -7.71 1.22 4.16
N THR A 36 -7.31 2.31 3.53
CA THR A 36 -7.46 2.45 2.09
C THR A 36 -6.54 3.53 1.54
N THR A 37 -6.55 3.74 0.24
CA THR A 37 -5.83 4.84 -0.40
C THR A 37 -6.75 6.04 -0.62
N TYR A 38 -6.19 7.24 -0.67
CA TYR A 38 -6.94 8.46 -1.02
C TYR A 38 -7.68 8.32 -2.36
N THR A 39 -7.06 7.65 -3.33
CA THR A 39 -7.68 7.39 -4.63
C THR A 39 -8.98 6.59 -4.51
N ILE A 40 -9.01 5.59 -3.66
CA ILE A 40 -10.22 4.79 -3.39
C ILE A 40 -11.27 5.63 -2.66
N LEU A 41 -10.88 6.35 -1.60
CA LEU A 41 -11.80 7.25 -0.88
C LEU A 41 -12.51 8.20 -1.84
N ARG A 42 -11.77 8.80 -2.75
CA ARG A 42 -12.32 9.73 -3.74
C ARG A 42 -13.20 9.03 -4.78
N SER A 43 -12.74 7.93 -5.35
CA SER A 43 -13.46 7.23 -6.41
C SER A 43 -14.77 6.58 -5.94
N GLN A 44 -14.86 6.27 -4.65
CA GLN A 44 -16.05 5.68 -4.01
C GLN A 44 -16.88 6.72 -3.26
N ASN A 45 -16.60 8.02 -3.41
CA ASN A 45 -17.28 9.13 -2.74
C ASN A 45 -17.32 9.04 -1.20
N LEU A 46 -16.34 8.35 -0.59
CA LEU A 46 -16.31 8.14 0.86
C LEU A 46 -15.80 9.34 1.66
N LEU A 47 -15.23 10.34 1.01
CA LEU A 47 -14.65 11.53 1.66
C LEU A 47 -15.68 12.34 2.45
N GLN A 48 -16.94 12.30 2.05
CA GLN A 48 -18.02 13.00 2.75
C GLN A 48 -18.45 12.24 4.02
N LEU A 49 -18.32 10.92 4.02
CA LEU A 49 -18.69 10.05 5.15
C LEU A 49 -17.56 9.97 6.17
N GLN A 50 -16.31 10.00 5.70
CA GLN A 50 -15.11 9.88 6.52
C GLN A 50 -14.11 11.00 6.21
N PRO A 51 -14.31 12.21 6.79
CA PRO A 51 -13.44 13.36 6.53
C PRO A 51 -12.10 13.30 7.30
N TYR A 52 -11.97 12.40 8.26
CA TYR A 52 -10.78 12.26 9.11
C TYR A 52 -9.88 11.16 8.57
N ALA A 53 -8.59 11.41 8.55
CA ALA A 53 -7.61 10.41 8.16
C ALA A 53 -6.40 10.44 9.10
N LEU A 54 -5.95 9.26 9.50
CA LEU A 54 -4.66 9.08 10.14
C LEU A 54 -3.64 8.75 9.05
N ARG A 55 -2.61 9.59 8.91
CA ARG A 55 -1.51 9.36 7.98
C ARG A 55 -0.34 8.75 8.71
N GLY A 56 0.05 7.56 8.28
CA GLY A 56 1.21 6.88 8.83
C GLY A 56 1.78 5.87 7.84
N PRO A 57 3.05 5.52 7.95
CA PRO A 57 3.72 4.54 7.09
C PRO A 57 3.40 3.10 7.55
N LEU A 58 2.12 2.74 7.62
CA LEU A 58 1.73 1.39 8.05
C LEU A 58 2.12 0.35 7.01
N PHE A 59 1.84 0.64 5.73
CA PHE A 59 2.09 -0.27 4.63
C PHE A 59 2.47 0.48 3.35
N VAL A 60 3.26 -0.18 2.53
CA VAL A 60 3.55 0.26 1.17
C VAL A 60 2.75 -0.62 0.21
N MET A 61 1.83 -0.02 -0.51
CA MET A 61 1.09 -0.69 -1.58
C MET A 61 1.85 -0.55 -2.89
N SER A 62 2.34 -1.67 -3.40
CA SER A 62 2.99 -1.72 -4.71
C SER A 62 2.08 -2.42 -5.72
N SER A 63 2.14 -1.99 -6.97
CA SER A 63 1.46 -2.63 -8.09
C SER A 63 2.46 -3.04 -9.15
N ALA A 64 2.24 -4.20 -9.76
CA ALA A 64 3.07 -4.68 -10.86
C ALA A 64 2.20 -4.96 -12.09
N ILE A 65 2.70 -4.62 -13.26
CA ILE A 65 2.12 -5.05 -14.52
C ILE A 65 2.85 -6.31 -14.94
N VAL A 66 2.12 -7.41 -15.03
CA VAL A 66 2.66 -8.72 -15.38
C VAL A 66 2.07 -9.20 -16.69
N MET A 67 2.86 -9.89 -17.48
CA MET A 67 2.45 -10.53 -18.72
C MET A 67 3.01 -11.95 -18.77
N ASN A 68 2.28 -12.87 -19.39
CA ASN A 68 2.77 -14.21 -19.63
C ASN A 68 4.06 -14.16 -20.45
N TYR A 69 5.07 -14.92 -20.03
CA TYR A 69 6.41 -14.91 -20.62
C TYR A 69 6.39 -15.30 -22.11
N ASP A 70 5.71 -16.39 -22.46
CA ASP A 70 5.65 -16.88 -23.84
C ASP A 70 4.85 -15.90 -24.72
N ALA A 71 3.75 -15.36 -24.21
CA ALA A 71 2.96 -14.36 -24.93
C ALA A 71 3.80 -13.10 -25.22
N PHE A 72 4.65 -12.66 -24.28
CA PHE A 72 5.55 -11.53 -24.50
C PHE A 72 6.61 -11.83 -25.59
N HIS A 73 7.21 -13.02 -25.56
CA HIS A 73 8.28 -13.42 -26.48
C HIS A 73 7.77 -13.80 -27.88
N THR A 74 6.46 -14.04 -28.07
CA THR A 74 5.86 -14.19 -29.40
C THR A 74 5.65 -12.85 -30.11
N LEU A 75 5.73 -11.71 -29.38
CA LEU A 75 5.66 -10.39 -30.02
C LEU A 75 6.94 -10.09 -30.79
N PRO A 76 6.85 -9.40 -31.96
CA PRO A 76 8.01 -8.82 -32.62
C PRO A 76 8.82 -7.91 -31.66
N SER A 77 10.14 -7.85 -31.84
CA SER A 77 11.05 -7.14 -30.95
C SER A 77 10.72 -5.67 -30.78
N ASP A 78 10.33 -5.00 -31.85
CA ASP A 78 9.88 -3.61 -31.85
C ASP A 78 8.63 -3.38 -30.97
N TYR A 79 7.68 -4.32 -30.99
CA TYR A 79 6.51 -4.28 -30.12
C TYR A 79 6.89 -4.52 -28.64
N GLN A 80 7.83 -5.43 -28.37
CA GLN A 80 8.33 -5.64 -27.01
C GLN A 80 8.97 -4.36 -26.44
N GLU A 81 9.79 -3.65 -27.24
CA GLU A 81 10.42 -2.40 -26.84
C GLU A 81 9.40 -1.28 -26.64
N VAL A 82 8.45 -1.12 -27.57
CA VAL A 82 7.36 -0.15 -27.42
C VAL A 82 6.55 -0.41 -26.16
N LEU A 83 6.18 -1.67 -25.90
CA LEU A 83 5.41 -2.04 -24.70
C LEU A 83 6.16 -1.66 -23.43
N LYS A 84 7.43 -2.06 -23.30
CA LYS A 84 8.27 -1.73 -22.12
C LYS A 84 8.40 -0.23 -21.93
N SER A 85 8.74 0.52 -22.99
CA SER A 85 8.97 1.96 -22.91
C SER A 85 7.70 2.72 -22.53
N ARG A 86 6.56 2.36 -23.13
CA ARG A 86 5.27 2.99 -22.84
C ARG A 86 4.76 2.69 -21.45
N LEU A 87 4.89 1.44 -20.98
CA LEU A 87 4.51 1.09 -19.61
C LEU A 87 5.34 1.85 -18.59
N SER A 88 6.67 1.91 -18.78
CA SER A 88 7.54 2.70 -17.90
C SER A 88 7.16 4.18 -17.89
N GLN A 89 6.88 4.77 -19.05
CA GLN A 89 6.44 6.16 -19.14
C GLN A 89 5.12 6.40 -18.38
N ILE A 90 4.12 5.53 -18.58
CA ILE A 90 2.82 5.64 -17.91
C ILE A 90 2.98 5.47 -16.40
N LEU A 91 3.76 4.51 -15.92
CA LEU A 91 3.99 4.29 -14.50
C LEU A 91 4.66 5.49 -13.84
N ASN A 92 5.71 6.05 -14.47
CA ASN A 92 6.38 7.25 -13.96
C ASN A 92 5.45 8.46 -13.92
N GLN A 93 4.62 8.64 -14.94
CA GLN A 93 3.63 9.72 -14.97
C GLN A 93 2.60 9.55 -13.84
N ARG A 94 2.06 8.35 -13.66
CA ARG A 94 1.10 8.06 -12.58
C ARG A 94 1.70 8.24 -11.20
N GLN A 95 2.94 7.85 -10.99
CA GLN A 95 3.62 8.06 -9.71
C GLN A 95 3.78 9.57 -9.40
N ALA A 96 4.13 10.38 -10.39
CA ALA A 96 4.19 11.83 -10.24
C ALA A 96 2.81 12.44 -9.94
N GLU A 97 1.75 11.99 -10.61
CA GLU A 97 0.38 12.42 -10.35
C GLU A 97 -0.06 12.10 -8.91
N VAL A 98 0.19 10.87 -8.44
CA VAL A 98 -0.16 10.43 -7.09
C VAL A 98 0.60 11.24 -6.03
N SER A 99 1.88 11.52 -6.25
CA SER A 99 2.71 12.28 -5.31
C SER A 99 2.27 13.75 -5.18
N THR A 100 1.61 14.31 -6.20
CA THR A 100 1.08 15.68 -6.20
C THR A 100 -0.41 15.76 -5.83
N GLN A 101 -1.04 14.64 -5.53
CA GLN A 101 -2.45 14.59 -5.22
C GLN A 101 -2.77 15.42 -3.96
N GLN A 102 -3.67 16.38 -4.10
CA GLN A 102 -4.11 17.21 -2.97
C GLN A 102 -5.11 16.44 -2.11
N THR A 103 -4.85 16.45 -0.82
CA THR A 103 -5.71 15.81 0.20
C THR A 103 -6.47 16.85 1.02
N SER A 104 -6.71 18.03 0.46
CA SER A 104 -7.34 19.16 1.13
C SER A 104 -8.77 18.91 1.65
N GLU A 105 -9.40 17.87 1.12
CA GLU A 105 -10.75 17.44 1.55
C GLU A 105 -10.73 16.60 2.84
N LEU A 106 -9.53 16.17 3.28
CA LEU A 106 -9.35 15.36 4.48
C LEU A 106 -8.76 16.19 5.62
N GLN A 107 -9.27 15.97 6.81
CA GLN A 107 -8.64 16.41 8.06
C GLN A 107 -7.60 15.35 8.46
N ILE A 108 -6.35 15.59 8.08
CA ILE A 108 -5.26 14.64 8.26
C ILE A 108 -4.62 14.86 9.63
N HIS A 109 -4.53 13.77 10.40
CA HIS A 109 -3.75 13.67 11.61
C HIS A 109 -2.51 12.81 11.34
N ASP A 110 -1.35 13.35 11.66
CA ASP A 110 -0.10 12.61 11.55
C ASP A 110 0.17 11.83 12.84
N LEU A 111 0.73 10.65 12.71
CA LEU A 111 1.22 9.88 13.84
C LEU A 111 2.31 10.66 14.58
N THR A 112 2.19 10.75 15.90
CA THR A 112 3.26 11.33 16.72
C THR A 112 4.52 10.43 16.66
N PRO A 113 5.72 10.97 16.96
CA PRO A 113 6.92 10.15 17.05
C PRO A 113 6.78 8.96 18.01
N LYS A 114 6.06 9.14 19.11
CA LYS A 114 5.77 8.07 20.08
C LYS A 114 4.87 6.99 19.49
N ASP A 115 3.86 7.36 18.71
CA ASP A 115 2.97 6.40 18.06
C ASP A 115 3.73 5.60 16.98
N GLN A 116 4.61 6.27 16.23
CA GLN A 116 5.48 5.63 15.25
C GLN A 116 6.43 4.61 15.92
N GLU A 117 7.05 4.97 17.03
CA GLU A 117 7.89 4.07 17.83
C GLU A 117 7.09 2.85 18.33
N THR A 118 5.89 3.07 18.84
CA THR A 118 5.01 1.99 19.30
C THR A 118 4.64 1.04 18.16
N LEU A 119 4.27 1.58 17.00
CA LEU A 119 3.96 0.77 15.81
C LEU A 119 5.18 -0.02 15.34
N GLN A 120 6.36 0.59 15.35
CA GLN A 120 7.60 -0.08 14.98
C GLN A 120 7.89 -1.26 15.91
N GLN A 121 7.78 -1.08 17.23
CA GLN A 121 7.96 -2.14 18.22
C GLN A 121 6.97 -3.29 18.03
N LEU A 122 5.72 -3.00 17.68
CA LEU A 122 4.71 -4.02 17.39
C LEU A 122 4.97 -4.75 16.06
N ALA A 123 5.53 -4.07 15.09
CA ALA A 123 5.82 -4.63 13.77
C ALA A 123 7.14 -5.43 13.71
N GLU A 124 8.09 -5.15 14.61
CA GLU A 124 9.43 -5.76 14.59
C GLU A 124 9.42 -7.30 14.58
N PRO A 125 8.66 -8.00 15.45
CA PRO A 125 8.59 -9.47 15.41
C PRO A 125 8.00 -10.01 14.10
N LEU A 126 7.04 -9.29 13.52
CA LEU A 126 6.40 -9.65 12.26
C LEU A 126 7.37 -9.45 11.08
N LEU A 127 8.18 -8.40 11.14
CA LEU A 127 9.21 -8.13 10.14
C LEU A 127 10.28 -9.22 10.16
N GLU A 128 10.72 -9.66 11.33
CA GLU A 128 11.67 -10.76 11.47
C GLU A 128 11.13 -12.08 10.87
N GLU A 129 9.86 -12.39 11.10
CA GLU A 129 9.21 -13.55 10.50
C GLU A 129 9.16 -13.46 8.98
N ILE A 130 8.79 -12.28 8.44
CA ILE A 130 8.76 -12.03 7.00
C ILE A 130 10.16 -12.20 6.39
N LEU A 131 11.15 -11.53 6.96
CA LEU A 131 12.53 -11.59 6.47
C LEU A 131 13.10 -12.99 6.54
N GLY A 132 12.71 -13.78 7.56
CA GLY A 132 13.09 -15.19 7.68
C GLY A 132 12.46 -16.10 6.61
N SER A 133 11.32 -15.70 6.03
CA SER A 133 10.59 -16.45 4.99
C SER A 133 10.99 -16.11 3.55
N VAL A 134 11.72 -15.01 3.35
CA VAL A 134 12.14 -14.53 2.03
C VAL A 134 13.57 -14.99 1.71
N ASP A 135 13.87 -15.14 0.43
CA ASP A 135 15.24 -15.43 -0.03
C ASP A 135 16.21 -14.37 0.48
N GLN A 136 17.22 -14.81 1.24
CA GLN A 136 18.19 -13.93 1.91
C GLN A 136 19.01 -13.09 0.91
N SER A 137 19.23 -13.58 -0.31
CA SER A 137 19.92 -12.81 -1.34
C SER A 137 19.10 -11.59 -1.79
N LEU A 138 17.79 -11.71 -1.83
CA LEU A 138 16.84 -10.64 -2.14
C LEU A 138 16.79 -9.62 -0.99
N VAL A 139 16.76 -10.09 0.26
CA VAL A 139 16.79 -9.23 1.45
C VAL A 139 18.08 -8.39 1.46
N GLN A 140 19.22 -9.01 1.23
CA GLN A 140 20.52 -8.33 1.19
C GLN A 140 20.58 -7.28 0.06
N ALA A 141 20.08 -7.60 -1.13
CA ALA A 141 20.03 -6.66 -2.24
C ALA A 141 19.17 -5.43 -1.91
N LEU A 142 17.99 -5.61 -1.31
CA LEU A 142 17.11 -4.53 -0.90
C LEU A 142 17.71 -3.64 0.19
N LEU A 143 18.39 -4.24 1.18
CA LEU A 143 19.04 -3.49 2.26
C LEU A 143 20.18 -2.63 1.70
N LEU A 144 21.00 -3.17 0.79
CA LEU A 144 22.09 -2.45 0.15
C LEU A 144 21.61 -1.28 -0.70
N GLU A 145 20.54 -1.44 -1.48
CA GLU A 145 19.96 -0.36 -2.27
C GLU A 145 19.41 0.79 -1.41
N ASN A 146 18.93 0.50 -0.20
CA ASN A 146 18.38 1.48 0.72
C ASN A 146 19.41 2.04 1.73
N GLY A 147 20.69 1.68 1.59
CA GLY A 147 21.77 2.19 2.44
C GLY A 147 21.72 1.67 3.87
N VAL A 148 20.97 0.59 4.12
CA VAL A 148 20.91 -0.06 5.43
C VAL A 148 22.03 -1.09 5.50
N SER A 149 23.05 -0.79 6.33
CA SER A 149 24.10 -1.77 6.60
C SER A 149 23.54 -2.91 7.45
N SER A 150 23.70 -4.15 6.97
CA SER A 150 23.46 -5.32 7.82
C SER A 150 24.44 -5.30 8.99
N GLN A 151 23.94 -5.13 10.19
CA GLN A 151 24.71 -5.39 11.41
C GLN A 151 24.74 -6.89 11.71
#